data_6727bf0e5c6fb878ff2c0b4bace06d63
#
_entry.id   6727bf0e5c6fb878ff2c0b4bace06d63
#
_cell.length_a   1.000
_cell.length_b   1.000
_cell.length_c   1.000
_cell.angle_alpha   90.00
_cell.angle_beta   90.00
_cell.angle_gamma   90.00
#
_symmetry.space_group_name_H-M   'P 1'
#
loop_
_entity.id
_entity.type
_entity.pdbx_description
1 polymer ?
#
loop_
_entity_poly.entity_id
_entity_poly.type
_entity_poly.pdbx_seq_one_letter_code
_entity_poly.pdbx_strand_id
1 'polypeptide(L)'
;MQRIALAAFLCSLAPAAFAQSVAGMWDATITYNGTDIPFRMGMSGTGANVKAWFFNGDDKEVSNAGKLENGKLVLNFDSYLAKLTATVKDGVIDGEYGPILKKMCAIHAVRASDTKSQAKVNAPSIGGQWNLQNVASSKGEKAWQLILRQNGADVSGAILRVDGDTGTLTGSYKDGKFVLSHFSGSRPALLILKPASDGTLDVSLSALHGFSEMKGVRPEEARAKGLPGPTDPDTHTTVKDPEKGFPFRFPDLQGKVVSNTDARFRGKVLVVNVTGSWCPNCHDEAPFLAQMYDKYKSQGLEVVALNFEEADQLKDPTRLRAFIKEYGIHYTVLLGGETDSAKEKLTQAVNWDAWPTTFFVGRDGRVRGVHAGFPSPGSGELYRETKDKFTATVEKLLAENQTSKK
;
A
#
# COMPACT_ATOMS: atom_id res chain seq x y z
N MET A 1 45.89 21.11 -71.57
CA MET A 1 46.00 20.08 -70.52
C MET A 1 45.33 20.60 -69.25
N GLN A 2 44.05 20.26 -69.07
CA GLN A 2 43.26 20.68 -67.92
C GLN A 2 43.30 19.57 -66.92
N ARG A 3 43.79 19.86 -65.68
CA ARG A 3 43.82 18.92 -64.60
C ARG A 3 42.49 19.06 -63.81
N ILE A 4 41.67 18.01 -63.81
CA ILE A 4 40.46 17.89 -63.02
C ILE A 4 40.88 17.38 -61.60
N ALA A 5 40.67 18.19 -60.60
CA ALA A 5 40.83 17.80 -59.17
C ALA A 5 39.55 17.13 -58.70
N LEU A 6 39.67 15.86 -58.34
CA LEU A 6 38.59 15.06 -57.77
C LEU A 6 38.57 15.29 -56.23
N ALA A 7 37.57 16.01 -55.70
CA ALA A 7 37.37 16.21 -54.26
C ALA A 7 36.60 14.99 -53.73
N ALA A 8 37.25 14.17 -52.89
CA ALA A 8 36.64 13.07 -52.18
C ALA A 8 35.89 13.64 -50.96
N PHE A 9 34.56 13.55 -50.96
CA PHE A 9 33.69 13.88 -49.84
C PHE A 9 33.69 12.67 -48.89
N LEU A 10 34.44 12.73 -47.79
CA LEU A 10 34.31 11.77 -46.69
C LEU A 10 33.02 12.08 -45.92
N CYS A 11 31.94 11.33 -46.19
CA CYS A 11 30.78 11.26 -45.31
C CYS A 11 31.19 10.54 -44.03
N SER A 12 31.41 11.29 -42.94
CA SER A 12 31.53 10.74 -41.61
C SER A 12 30.14 10.26 -41.16
N LEU A 13 29.89 8.95 -41.28
CA LEU A 13 28.76 8.29 -40.62
C LEU A 13 28.99 8.37 -39.09
N ALA A 14 28.38 9.35 -38.44
CA ALA A 14 28.25 9.34 -36.98
C ALA A 14 27.46 8.08 -36.61
N PRO A 15 27.92 7.24 -35.66
CA PRO A 15 27.14 6.12 -35.21
C PRO A 15 25.84 6.66 -34.63
N ALA A 16 24.71 6.27 -35.20
CA ALA A 16 23.41 6.50 -34.61
C ALA A 16 23.42 5.82 -33.22
N ALA A 17 23.52 6.61 -32.16
CA ALA A 17 23.33 6.12 -30.81
C ALA A 17 21.90 5.60 -30.77
N PHE A 18 21.73 4.29 -30.89
CA PHE A 18 20.44 3.67 -30.63
C PHE A 18 20.02 4.06 -29.20
N ALA A 19 19.00 4.89 -29.10
CA ALA A 19 18.44 5.27 -27.81
C ALA A 19 18.08 3.99 -27.08
N GLN A 20 18.76 3.73 -25.97
CA GLN A 20 18.58 2.53 -25.18
C GLN A 20 17.15 2.54 -24.64
N SER A 21 16.28 1.67 -25.18
CA SER A 21 14.88 1.60 -24.74
C SER A 21 14.79 0.82 -23.44
N VAL A 22 14.15 1.43 -22.43
CA VAL A 22 13.83 0.76 -21.15
C VAL A 22 12.42 0.15 -21.15
N ALA A 23 11.64 0.36 -22.22
CA ALA A 23 10.27 -0.15 -22.30
C ALA A 23 10.22 -1.68 -22.21
N GLY A 24 9.26 -2.22 -21.48
CA GLY A 24 9.04 -3.66 -21.26
C GLY A 24 9.07 -4.04 -19.80
N MET A 25 9.08 -5.36 -19.55
CA MET A 25 9.11 -5.93 -18.21
C MET A 25 10.54 -6.19 -17.75
N TRP A 26 10.75 -6.03 -16.43
CA TRP A 26 12.02 -6.20 -15.77
C TRP A 26 11.84 -7.06 -14.51
N ASP A 27 12.72 -8.02 -14.32
CA ASP A 27 12.88 -8.74 -13.07
C ASP A 27 13.89 -7.96 -12.21
N ALA A 28 13.42 -7.40 -11.11
CA ALA A 28 14.17 -6.48 -10.27
C ALA A 28 14.37 -7.05 -8.86
N THR A 29 15.38 -6.56 -8.19
CA THR A 29 15.68 -6.85 -6.78
C THR A 29 15.97 -5.55 -6.06
N ILE A 30 15.32 -5.33 -4.91
CA ILE A 30 15.67 -4.26 -3.98
C ILE A 30 16.29 -4.86 -2.73
N THR A 31 17.43 -4.31 -2.28
CA THR A 31 18.08 -4.77 -1.05
C THR A 31 17.63 -3.88 0.12
N TYR A 32 16.84 -4.42 1.02
CA TYR A 32 16.34 -3.71 2.20
C TYR A 32 16.79 -4.42 3.49
N ASN A 33 17.47 -3.70 4.40
CA ASN A 33 18.03 -4.24 5.64
C ASN A 33 18.88 -5.52 5.44
N GLY A 34 19.65 -5.59 4.35
CA GLY A 34 20.49 -6.74 4.01
C GLY A 34 19.71 -7.94 3.42
N THR A 35 18.43 -7.78 3.16
CA THR A 35 17.60 -8.82 2.49
C THR A 35 17.31 -8.41 1.06
N ASP A 36 17.60 -9.30 0.13
CA ASP A 36 17.26 -9.15 -1.27
C ASP A 36 15.80 -9.55 -1.52
N ILE A 37 15.01 -8.61 -2.02
CA ILE A 37 13.59 -8.74 -2.25
C ILE A 37 13.34 -8.66 -3.75
N PRO A 38 13.10 -9.78 -4.44
CA PRO A 38 12.80 -9.78 -5.87
C PRO A 38 11.39 -9.23 -6.12
N PHE A 39 11.23 -8.51 -7.21
CA PHE A 39 9.92 -8.01 -7.66
C PHE A 39 9.91 -7.79 -9.16
N ARG A 40 8.73 -7.60 -9.74
CA ARG A 40 8.57 -7.19 -11.14
C ARG A 40 8.25 -5.73 -11.25
N MET A 41 8.86 -5.07 -12.21
CA MET A 41 8.48 -3.73 -12.66
C MET A 41 8.30 -3.68 -14.17
N GLY A 42 7.41 -2.78 -14.59
CA GLY A 42 7.25 -2.49 -16.01
C GLY A 42 7.68 -1.07 -16.30
N MET A 43 8.12 -0.82 -17.54
CA MET A 43 8.45 0.51 -18.01
C MET A 43 7.92 0.75 -19.42
N SER A 44 7.64 2.01 -19.73
CA SER A 44 7.25 2.48 -21.06
C SER A 44 7.84 3.86 -21.35
N GLY A 45 7.79 4.28 -22.62
CA GLY A 45 8.30 5.59 -23.03
C GLY A 45 9.80 5.62 -23.28
N THR A 46 10.31 6.79 -23.62
CA THR A 46 11.70 7.06 -23.97
C THR A 46 12.09 8.48 -23.59
N GLY A 47 13.40 8.76 -23.47
CA GLY A 47 13.94 10.09 -23.22
C GLY A 47 13.36 10.73 -21.96
N ALA A 48 12.74 11.90 -22.10
CA ALA A 48 12.15 12.65 -21.00
C ALA A 48 10.75 12.16 -20.56
N ASN A 49 10.20 11.13 -21.22
CA ASN A 49 8.84 10.64 -21.01
C ASN A 49 8.83 9.15 -20.65
N VAL A 50 9.71 8.72 -19.73
CA VAL A 50 9.70 7.36 -19.19
C VAL A 50 8.68 7.26 -18.09
N LYS A 51 7.89 6.17 -18.09
CA LYS A 51 7.00 5.77 -17.00
C LYS A 51 7.43 4.39 -16.54
N ALA A 52 7.40 4.17 -15.22
CA ALA A 52 7.60 2.86 -14.63
C ALA A 52 6.46 2.57 -13.66
N TRP A 53 6.25 1.29 -13.39
CA TRP A 53 5.26 0.87 -12.40
C TRP A 53 5.75 -0.36 -11.63
N PHE A 54 5.40 -0.42 -10.38
CA PHE A 54 5.50 -1.59 -9.51
C PHE A 54 4.13 -2.21 -9.33
N PHE A 55 4.07 -3.52 -9.07
CA PHE A 55 2.79 -4.22 -8.94
C PHE A 55 2.39 -4.40 -7.48
N ASN A 56 1.09 -4.23 -7.20
CA ASN A 56 0.42 -4.61 -5.96
C ASN A 56 -0.84 -5.42 -6.33
N GLY A 57 -0.66 -6.71 -6.61
CA GLY A 57 -1.68 -7.52 -7.28
C GLY A 57 -1.86 -7.07 -8.73
N ASP A 58 -3.10 -6.78 -9.09
CA ASP A 58 -3.47 -6.25 -10.41
C ASP A 58 -3.28 -4.71 -10.50
N ASP A 59 -3.17 -4.03 -9.36
CA ASP A 59 -2.94 -2.60 -9.30
C ASP A 59 -1.47 -2.25 -9.54
N LYS A 60 -1.23 -1.00 -9.93
CA LYS A 60 0.10 -0.49 -10.28
C LYS A 60 0.36 0.82 -9.54
N GLU A 61 1.48 0.85 -8.83
CA GLU A 61 2.08 2.11 -8.37
C GLU A 61 2.91 2.69 -9.49
N VAL A 62 2.47 3.80 -10.07
CA VAL A 62 3.05 4.38 -11.29
C VAL A 62 3.91 5.59 -10.96
N SER A 63 5.09 5.70 -11.56
CA SER A 63 5.94 6.89 -11.41
C SER A 63 5.25 8.14 -11.95
N ASN A 64 5.32 9.26 -11.23
CA ASN A 64 4.75 10.54 -11.62
C ASN A 64 5.53 11.19 -12.77
N ALA A 65 6.86 11.05 -12.74
CA ALA A 65 7.76 11.51 -13.80
C ALA A 65 8.91 10.52 -14.00
N GLY A 66 9.49 10.53 -15.20
CA GLY A 66 10.67 9.70 -15.49
C GLY A 66 11.44 10.20 -16.70
N LYS A 67 12.76 10.06 -16.63
CA LYS A 67 13.72 10.48 -17.67
C LYS A 67 14.82 9.44 -17.83
N LEU A 68 15.15 9.13 -19.08
CA LEU A 68 16.33 8.38 -19.46
C LEU A 68 17.19 9.24 -20.39
N GLU A 69 18.39 9.61 -19.96
CA GLU A 69 19.31 10.44 -20.71
C GLU A 69 20.75 9.95 -20.52
N ASN A 70 21.46 9.70 -21.60
CA ASN A 70 22.84 9.21 -21.58
C ASN A 70 23.06 7.98 -20.67
N GLY A 71 22.11 7.03 -20.67
CA GLY A 71 22.13 5.84 -19.84
C GLY A 71 21.79 6.08 -18.36
N LYS A 72 21.44 7.30 -17.97
CA LYS A 72 20.97 7.61 -16.61
C LYS A 72 19.43 7.63 -16.57
N LEU A 73 18.88 6.76 -15.74
CA LEU A 73 17.43 6.65 -15.49
C LEU A 73 17.10 7.35 -14.17
N VAL A 74 16.11 8.22 -14.22
CA VAL A 74 15.54 8.87 -13.03
C VAL A 74 14.02 8.71 -13.08
N LEU A 75 13.42 8.18 -12.02
CA LEU A 75 11.97 8.04 -11.85
C LEU A 75 11.56 8.64 -10.52
N ASN A 76 10.47 9.41 -10.50
CA ASN A 76 9.92 10.00 -9.28
C ASN A 76 8.60 9.33 -8.91
N PHE A 77 8.42 9.08 -7.61
CA PHE A 77 7.20 8.54 -6.99
C PHE A 77 6.79 9.54 -5.90
N ASP A 78 6.04 10.56 -6.31
CA ASP A 78 5.79 11.77 -5.49
C ASP A 78 4.94 11.46 -4.26
N SER A 79 4.02 10.48 -4.35
CA SER A 79 3.18 10.04 -3.24
C SER A 79 3.96 9.45 -2.06
N TYR A 80 5.17 8.93 -2.33
CA TYR A 80 6.10 8.46 -1.29
C TYR A 80 7.30 9.38 -1.10
N LEU A 81 7.44 10.47 -1.86
CA LEU A 81 8.66 11.28 -1.98
C LEU A 81 9.90 10.44 -2.29
N ALA A 82 9.70 9.35 -3.02
CA ALA A 82 10.77 8.43 -3.38
C ALA A 82 11.24 8.63 -4.82
N LYS A 83 12.49 8.29 -5.05
CA LYS A 83 13.14 8.43 -6.34
C LYS A 83 13.97 7.19 -6.66
N LEU A 84 13.88 6.71 -7.88
CA LEU A 84 14.84 5.76 -8.43
C LEU A 84 15.86 6.55 -9.26
N THR A 85 17.13 6.34 -8.98
CA THR A 85 18.25 6.88 -9.76
C THR A 85 19.17 5.73 -10.11
N ALA A 86 19.35 5.44 -11.40
CA ALA A 86 20.07 4.27 -11.85
C ALA A 86 20.83 4.53 -13.15
N THR A 87 21.80 3.66 -13.43
CA THR A 87 22.45 3.54 -14.72
C THR A 87 21.83 2.37 -15.49
N VAL A 88 21.55 2.59 -16.77
CA VAL A 88 21.08 1.56 -17.68
C VAL A 88 22.21 1.23 -18.66
N LYS A 89 22.69 0.00 -18.62
CA LYS A 89 23.76 -0.46 -19.50
C LYS A 89 23.58 -1.94 -19.84
N ASP A 90 23.72 -2.29 -21.10
CA ASP A 90 23.71 -3.68 -21.60
C ASP A 90 22.51 -4.54 -21.11
N GLY A 91 21.32 -3.91 -20.99
CA GLY A 91 20.10 -4.58 -20.52
C GLY A 91 20.02 -4.76 -19.01
N VAL A 92 20.87 -4.08 -18.27
CA VAL A 92 20.91 -4.08 -16.81
C VAL A 92 20.63 -2.67 -16.28
N ILE A 93 19.91 -2.60 -15.17
CA ILE A 93 19.66 -1.37 -14.40
C ILE A 93 20.28 -1.56 -13.02
N ASP A 94 21.21 -0.70 -12.66
CA ASP A 94 21.86 -0.66 -11.36
C ASP A 94 21.76 0.75 -10.76
N GLY A 95 21.33 0.83 -9.51
CA GLY A 95 21.17 2.12 -8.86
C GLY A 95 20.61 2.04 -7.46
N GLU A 96 19.89 3.10 -7.08
CA GLU A 96 19.29 3.25 -5.76
C GLU A 96 17.84 3.74 -5.88
N TYR A 97 17.01 3.26 -4.97
CA TYR A 97 15.62 3.68 -4.78
C TYR A 97 15.40 4.15 -3.33
N GLY A 98 14.61 5.18 -3.14
CA GLY A 98 14.23 5.63 -1.81
C GLY A 98 13.97 7.14 -1.71
N PRO A 99 13.79 7.62 -0.47
CA PRO A 99 13.95 6.87 0.78
C PRO A 99 12.77 5.93 1.09
N ILE A 100 13.07 4.79 1.71
CA ILE A 100 12.10 3.94 2.41
C ILE A 100 12.44 4.06 3.89
N LEU A 101 11.54 4.60 4.72
CA LEU A 101 11.83 4.92 6.13
C LEU A 101 13.21 5.60 6.30
N LYS A 102 13.48 6.66 5.50
CA LYS A 102 14.73 7.44 5.48
C LYS A 102 15.97 6.69 4.96
N LYS A 103 15.83 5.49 4.40
CA LYS A 103 16.94 4.70 3.84
C LYS A 103 16.92 4.70 2.31
N MET A 104 18.08 4.87 1.71
CA MET A 104 18.31 4.54 0.30
C MET A 104 18.60 3.05 0.18
N CYS A 105 18.07 2.40 -0.84
CA CYS A 105 18.12 0.96 -1.05
C CYS A 105 18.71 0.67 -2.42
N ALA A 106 19.67 -0.22 -2.49
CA ALA A 106 20.22 -0.68 -3.77
C ALA A 106 19.11 -1.36 -4.58
N ILE A 107 19.09 -1.08 -5.88
CA ILE A 107 18.21 -1.73 -6.85
C ILE A 107 19.03 -2.27 -8.01
N HIS A 108 18.75 -3.52 -8.37
CA HIS A 108 19.28 -4.20 -9.53
C HIS A 108 18.12 -4.74 -10.37
N ALA A 109 18.17 -4.60 -11.71
CA ALA A 109 17.14 -5.19 -12.56
C ALA A 109 17.70 -5.65 -13.89
N VAL A 110 17.17 -6.74 -14.40
CA VAL A 110 17.46 -7.32 -15.70
C VAL A 110 16.19 -7.45 -16.53
N ARG A 111 16.31 -7.51 -17.85
CA ARG A 111 15.14 -7.75 -18.70
C ARG A 111 14.44 -9.06 -18.27
N ALA A 112 13.13 -8.96 -18.03
CA ALA A 112 12.36 -10.16 -17.75
C ALA A 112 12.43 -11.12 -18.94
N SER A 113 12.75 -12.39 -18.65
CA SER A 113 12.70 -13.42 -19.68
C SER A 113 11.25 -13.87 -19.91
N ASP A 114 10.82 -13.96 -21.16
CA ASP A 114 9.50 -14.49 -21.53
C ASP A 114 9.37 -16.01 -21.30
N THR A 115 10.45 -16.66 -20.92
CA THR A 115 10.50 -18.11 -20.68
C THR A 115 9.89 -18.45 -19.34
N LYS A 116 8.55 -18.48 -19.28
CA LYS A 116 7.85 -19.32 -18.29
C LYS A 116 7.97 -20.79 -18.71
N SER A 117 9.16 -21.34 -18.70
CA SER A 117 9.32 -22.80 -18.71
C SER A 117 9.06 -23.30 -17.29
N GLN A 118 7.78 -23.44 -16.95
CA GLN A 118 7.40 -24.16 -15.76
C GLN A 118 7.52 -25.66 -16.09
N ALA A 119 8.66 -26.27 -15.77
CA ALA A 119 8.65 -27.70 -15.49
C ALA A 119 7.51 -27.93 -14.48
N LYS A 120 6.67 -28.97 -14.69
CA LYS A 120 5.62 -29.33 -13.73
C LYS A 120 6.28 -29.70 -12.41
N VAL A 121 6.47 -28.69 -11.55
CA VAL A 121 6.98 -28.92 -10.19
C VAL A 121 5.81 -29.42 -9.35
N ASN A 122 5.95 -30.58 -8.74
CA ASN A 122 4.95 -31.10 -7.82
C ASN A 122 5.05 -30.35 -6.49
N ALA A 123 4.34 -29.22 -6.40
CA ALA A 123 4.30 -28.38 -5.20
C ALA A 123 3.23 -28.90 -4.22
N PRO A 124 3.51 -28.94 -2.91
CA PRO A 124 2.49 -29.25 -1.92
C PRO A 124 1.40 -28.21 -1.91
N SER A 125 0.16 -28.61 -1.55
CA SER A 125 -0.97 -27.69 -1.47
C SER A 125 -0.91 -26.88 -0.18
N ILE A 126 -0.79 -25.53 -0.32
CA ILE A 126 -0.81 -24.59 0.80
C ILE A 126 -1.89 -23.51 0.65
N GLY A 127 -2.66 -23.51 -0.44
CA GLY A 127 -3.71 -22.54 -0.69
C GLY A 127 -4.76 -22.46 0.43
N GLY A 128 -5.45 -21.32 0.53
CA GLY A 128 -6.46 -21.04 1.55
C GLY A 128 -5.94 -20.19 2.71
N GLN A 129 -6.66 -20.23 3.83
CA GLN A 129 -6.38 -19.41 5.01
C GLN A 129 -5.53 -20.15 6.03
N TRP A 130 -4.68 -19.39 6.73
CA TRP A 130 -3.83 -19.83 7.83
C TRP A 130 -3.82 -18.80 8.95
N ASN A 131 -3.93 -19.24 10.19
CA ASN A 131 -3.67 -18.40 11.35
C ASN A 131 -2.18 -18.49 11.69
N LEU A 132 -1.49 -17.36 11.63
CA LEU A 132 -0.08 -17.26 11.99
C LEU A 132 0.03 -17.05 13.49
N GLN A 133 0.67 -17.96 14.17
CA GLN A 133 0.96 -17.93 15.61
C GLN A 133 2.37 -17.39 15.87
N ASN A 134 2.66 -16.99 17.10
CA ASN A 134 3.95 -16.43 17.54
C ASN A 134 4.31 -15.10 16.83
N VAL A 135 3.30 -14.30 16.56
CA VAL A 135 3.49 -13.01 15.88
C VAL A 135 4.16 -11.98 16.79
N ALA A 136 5.06 -11.19 16.24
CA ALA A 136 5.71 -10.07 16.91
C ALA A 136 4.90 -8.77 16.67
N SER A 137 3.74 -8.64 17.33
CA SER A 137 2.88 -7.48 17.20
C SER A 137 3.10 -6.46 18.30
N SER A 138 3.33 -5.18 17.91
CA SER A 138 3.31 -4.04 18.83
C SER A 138 1.90 -3.57 19.19
N LYS A 139 0.86 -4.11 18.53
CA LYS A 139 -0.56 -3.75 18.71
C LYS A 139 -1.34 -4.75 19.56
N GLY A 140 -0.64 -5.68 20.22
CA GLY A 140 -1.27 -6.67 21.10
C GLY A 140 -1.92 -7.85 20.39
N GLU A 141 -1.83 -7.95 19.06
CA GLU A 141 -2.33 -9.10 18.31
C GLU A 141 -1.61 -10.39 18.73
N LYS A 142 -2.36 -11.46 18.83
CA LYS A 142 -1.84 -12.79 19.22
C LYS A 142 -1.69 -13.72 18.03
N ALA A 143 -2.36 -13.39 16.92
CA ALA A 143 -2.25 -14.09 15.65
C ALA A 143 -2.48 -13.12 14.49
N TRP A 144 -1.89 -13.41 13.33
CA TRP A 144 -2.21 -12.76 12.07
C TRP A 144 -2.90 -13.75 11.13
N GLN A 145 -3.50 -13.26 10.05
CA GLN A 145 -4.09 -14.11 9.03
C GLN A 145 -3.22 -14.10 7.77
N LEU A 146 -2.87 -15.28 7.25
CA LEU A 146 -2.26 -15.43 5.94
C LEU A 146 -3.30 -16.02 4.98
N ILE A 147 -3.51 -15.33 3.86
CA ILE A 147 -4.40 -15.79 2.79
C ILE A 147 -3.54 -16.13 1.58
N LEU A 148 -3.67 -17.35 1.05
CA LEU A 148 -2.90 -17.83 -0.09
C LEU A 148 -3.83 -18.32 -1.20
N ARG A 149 -3.54 -17.89 -2.42
CA ARG A 149 -4.09 -18.42 -3.66
C ARG A 149 -2.99 -19.14 -4.40
N GLN A 150 -3.23 -20.40 -4.73
CA GLN A 150 -2.22 -21.27 -5.34
C GLN A 150 -2.71 -21.82 -6.70
N ASN A 151 -1.83 -21.79 -7.68
CA ASN A 151 -2.02 -22.40 -8.99
C ASN A 151 -0.75 -23.21 -9.32
N GLY A 152 -0.77 -24.52 -9.03
CA GLY A 152 0.39 -25.36 -9.15
C GLY A 152 1.52 -24.92 -8.23
N ALA A 153 2.67 -24.57 -8.79
CA ALA A 153 3.81 -24.04 -8.05
C ALA A 153 3.69 -22.54 -7.72
N ASP A 154 2.89 -21.79 -8.46
CA ASP A 154 2.74 -20.34 -8.28
C ASP A 154 1.77 -20.04 -7.13
N VAL A 155 2.15 -19.07 -6.30
CA VAL A 155 1.36 -18.66 -5.15
C VAL A 155 1.33 -17.13 -5.07
N SER A 156 0.15 -16.61 -4.75
CA SER A 156 -0.03 -15.22 -4.34
C SER A 156 -0.83 -15.13 -3.05
N GLY A 157 -0.67 -14.04 -2.31
CA GLY A 157 -1.43 -13.85 -1.07
C GLY A 157 -1.02 -12.60 -0.32
N ALA A 158 -1.51 -12.47 0.90
CA ALA A 158 -1.16 -11.40 1.82
C ALA A 158 -1.21 -11.88 3.26
N ILE A 159 -0.44 -11.23 4.13
CA ILE A 159 -0.56 -11.36 5.59
C ILE A 159 -1.36 -10.16 6.09
N LEU A 160 -2.51 -10.46 6.70
CA LEU A 160 -3.38 -9.46 7.32
C LEU A 160 -3.02 -9.30 8.79
N ARG A 161 -3.01 -8.05 9.19
CA ARG A 161 -2.85 -7.56 10.55
C ARG A 161 -4.00 -6.58 10.82
N VAL A 162 -4.13 -6.15 12.05
CA VAL A 162 -5.20 -5.23 12.43
C VAL A 162 -5.12 -3.87 11.71
N ASP A 163 -3.96 -3.49 11.21
CA ASP A 163 -3.76 -2.21 10.47
C ASP A 163 -3.83 -2.35 8.94
N GLY A 164 -4.18 -3.53 8.42
CA GLY A 164 -4.22 -3.83 7.00
C GLY A 164 -3.34 -5.02 6.64
N ASP A 165 -2.66 -4.99 5.50
CA ASP A 165 -1.88 -6.13 5.04
C ASP A 165 -0.48 -5.78 4.50
N THR A 166 0.25 -6.81 4.08
CA THR A 166 1.59 -6.70 3.51
C THR A 166 1.63 -6.18 2.08
N GLY A 167 0.49 -5.96 1.43
CA GLY A 167 0.40 -5.92 -0.04
C GLY A 167 0.44 -7.32 -0.64
N THR A 168 0.29 -7.40 -1.96
CA THR A 168 0.27 -8.68 -2.67
C THR A 168 1.65 -9.31 -2.75
N LEU A 169 1.87 -10.34 -1.96
CA LEU A 169 3.04 -11.21 -2.07
C LEU A 169 2.84 -12.17 -3.23
N THR A 170 3.82 -12.30 -4.11
CA THR A 170 3.79 -13.24 -5.25
C THR A 170 5.08 -14.05 -5.32
N GLY A 171 4.98 -15.30 -5.72
CA GLY A 171 6.15 -16.16 -5.85
C GLY A 171 5.80 -17.60 -6.21
N SER A 172 6.74 -18.51 -5.99
CA SER A 172 6.57 -19.90 -6.38
C SER A 172 7.30 -20.88 -5.48
N TYR A 173 6.94 -22.16 -5.63
CA TYR A 173 7.61 -23.27 -4.96
C TYR A 173 8.92 -23.61 -5.66
N LYS A 174 10.00 -23.64 -4.89
CA LYS A 174 11.32 -24.02 -5.34
C LYS A 174 12.14 -24.60 -4.17
N ASP A 175 12.89 -25.65 -4.39
CA ASP A 175 13.84 -26.23 -3.42
C ASP A 175 13.20 -26.49 -2.03
N GLY A 176 12.00 -27.10 -2.01
CA GLY A 176 11.31 -27.49 -0.77
C GLY A 176 10.58 -26.36 -0.04
N LYS A 177 10.50 -25.15 -0.59
CA LYS A 177 9.86 -23.99 0.03
C LYS A 177 9.15 -23.11 -1.00
N PHE A 178 8.18 -22.36 -0.54
CA PHE A 178 7.61 -21.25 -1.30
C PHE A 178 8.36 -19.97 -0.92
N VAL A 179 8.76 -19.19 -1.92
CA VAL A 179 9.41 -17.89 -1.75
C VAL A 179 8.54 -16.86 -2.44
N LEU A 180 7.92 -15.99 -1.66
CA LEU A 180 7.06 -14.93 -2.13
C LEU A 180 7.66 -13.57 -1.74
N SER A 181 7.43 -12.57 -2.56
CA SER A 181 7.91 -11.22 -2.29
C SER A 181 6.90 -10.16 -2.69
N HIS A 182 7.07 -8.98 -2.12
CA HIS A 182 6.31 -7.77 -2.44
C HIS A 182 7.21 -6.56 -2.43
N PHE A 183 7.05 -5.68 -3.41
CA PHE A 183 7.55 -4.32 -3.40
C PHE A 183 6.70 -3.45 -4.32
N SER A 184 6.01 -2.48 -3.74
CA SER A 184 5.19 -1.48 -4.44
C SER A 184 5.64 -0.05 -4.15
N GLY A 185 6.95 0.16 -3.95
CA GLY A 185 7.52 1.48 -3.64
C GLY A 185 7.74 1.76 -2.15
N SER A 186 7.00 1.15 -1.24
CA SER A 186 7.08 1.48 0.19
C SER A 186 7.05 0.30 1.17
N ARG A 187 6.65 -0.89 0.72
CA ARG A 187 6.47 -2.08 1.57
C ARG A 187 7.34 -3.25 1.11
N PRO A 188 8.67 -3.19 1.25
CA PRO A 188 9.53 -4.32 0.92
C PRO A 188 9.21 -5.52 1.84
N ALA A 189 8.94 -6.68 1.26
CA ALA A 189 8.67 -7.90 2.01
C ALA A 189 9.15 -9.15 1.26
N LEU A 190 9.76 -10.08 2.01
CA LEU A 190 10.12 -11.42 1.57
C LEU A 190 9.51 -12.43 2.55
N LEU A 191 8.65 -13.29 2.04
CA LEU A 191 7.96 -14.34 2.78
C LEU A 191 8.46 -15.71 2.32
N ILE A 192 8.90 -16.54 3.27
CA ILE A 192 9.30 -17.92 3.01
C ILE A 192 8.34 -18.82 3.78
N LEU A 193 7.73 -19.79 3.07
CA LEU A 193 6.81 -20.77 3.62
C LEU A 193 7.37 -22.17 3.40
N LYS A 194 7.52 -22.93 4.47
CA LYS A 194 7.94 -24.35 4.42
C LYS A 194 6.83 -25.21 5.00
N PRO A 195 6.19 -26.07 4.19
CA PRO A 195 5.24 -27.06 4.69
C PRO A 195 5.93 -28.03 5.65
N ALA A 196 5.34 -28.23 6.83
CA ALA A 196 5.82 -29.18 7.82
C ALA A 196 5.04 -30.50 7.71
N SER A 197 5.62 -31.58 8.20
CA SER A 197 5.03 -32.96 8.14
C SER A 197 3.76 -33.08 9.01
N ASP A 198 3.56 -32.18 9.97
CA ASP A 198 2.39 -32.12 10.86
C ASP A 198 1.22 -31.32 10.28
N GLY A 199 1.29 -30.92 9.00
CA GLY A 199 0.25 -30.14 8.33
C GLY A 199 0.30 -28.63 8.60
N THR A 200 1.29 -28.15 9.35
CA THR A 200 1.49 -26.72 9.63
C THR A 200 2.44 -26.08 8.61
N LEU A 201 2.64 -24.77 8.69
CA LEU A 201 3.65 -24.03 7.92
C LEU A 201 4.69 -23.40 8.86
N ASP A 202 5.98 -23.59 8.55
CA ASP A 202 7.00 -22.70 9.07
C ASP A 202 7.05 -21.45 8.20
N VAL A 203 6.94 -20.29 8.82
CA VAL A 203 6.77 -19.00 8.16
C VAL A 203 7.85 -18.04 8.59
N SER A 204 8.67 -17.57 7.65
CA SER A 204 9.67 -16.54 7.89
C SER A 204 9.32 -15.31 7.05
N LEU A 205 9.22 -14.15 7.69
CA LEU A 205 8.91 -12.86 7.07
C LEU A 205 10.02 -11.86 7.34
N SER A 206 10.68 -11.38 6.29
CA SER A 206 11.49 -10.15 6.31
C SER A 206 10.67 -9.03 5.71
N ALA A 207 10.42 -7.97 6.47
CA ALA A 207 9.56 -6.88 6.04
C ALA A 207 10.07 -5.53 6.58
N LEU A 208 9.30 -4.47 6.36
CA LEU A 208 9.64 -3.08 6.69
C LEU A 208 10.17 -2.90 8.13
N HIS A 209 9.57 -3.59 9.11
CA HIS A 209 9.88 -3.45 10.54
C HIS A 209 10.76 -4.57 11.09
N GLY A 210 11.35 -5.42 10.25
CA GLY A 210 12.28 -6.44 10.66
C GLY A 210 11.92 -7.86 10.23
N PHE A 211 12.52 -8.82 10.93
CA PHE A 211 12.37 -10.25 10.69
C PHE A 211 11.47 -10.89 11.73
N SER A 212 10.62 -11.84 11.31
CA SER A 212 9.73 -12.60 12.19
C SER A 212 9.67 -14.06 11.76
N GLU A 213 9.67 -14.97 12.73
CA GLU A 213 9.39 -16.38 12.55
C GLU A 213 8.06 -16.72 13.22
N MET A 214 7.20 -17.41 12.48
CA MET A 214 5.83 -17.70 12.87
C MET A 214 5.48 -19.15 12.51
N LYS A 215 4.38 -19.64 13.08
CA LYS A 215 3.81 -20.94 12.73
C LYS A 215 2.42 -20.77 12.14
N GLY A 216 2.23 -21.21 10.91
CA GLY A 216 0.92 -21.22 10.25
C GLY A 216 0.13 -22.48 10.62
N VAL A 217 -1.07 -22.29 11.12
CA VAL A 217 -2.02 -23.36 11.51
C VAL A 217 -3.34 -23.11 10.78
N ARG A 218 -3.99 -24.17 10.30
CA ARG A 218 -5.31 -24.03 9.67
C ARG A 218 -6.33 -23.47 10.68
N PRO A 219 -7.27 -22.58 10.28
CA PRO A 219 -8.19 -21.93 11.21
C PRO A 219 -9.02 -22.91 12.05
N GLU A 220 -9.48 -24.01 11.45
CA GLU A 220 -10.22 -25.07 12.16
C GLU A 220 -9.38 -25.75 13.24
N GLU A 221 -8.14 -26.07 12.90
CA GLU A 221 -7.20 -26.70 13.82
C GLU A 221 -6.79 -25.74 14.95
N ALA A 222 -6.57 -24.46 14.62
CA ALA A 222 -6.29 -23.43 15.62
C ALA A 222 -7.44 -23.32 16.64
N ARG A 223 -8.69 -23.31 16.17
CA ARG A 223 -9.88 -23.32 17.05
C ARG A 223 -9.95 -24.59 17.90
N ALA A 224 -9.75 -25.75 17.30
CA ALA A 224 -9.79 -27.02 18.03
C ALA A 224 -8.71 -27.11 19.13
N LYS A 225 -7.56 -26.48 18.91
CA LYS A 225 -6.46 -26.40 19.88
C LYS A 225 -6.57 -25.22 20.87
N GLY A 226 -7.61 -24.39 20.79
CA GLY A 226 -7.75 -23.21 21.63
C GLY A 226 -6.67 -22.14 21.39
N LEU A 227 -6.06 -22.12 20.19
CA LEU A 227 -5.07 -21.11 19.83
C LEU A 227 -5.76 -19.78 19.50
N PRO A 228 -5.10 -18.62 19.74
CA PRO A 228 -5.66 -17.32 19.42
C PRO A 228 -5.94 -17.18 17.93
N GLY A 229 -7.04 -16.55 17.58
CA GLY A 229 -7.37 -16.11 16.24
C GLY A 229 -6.83 -14.70 15.92
N PRO A 230 -6.88 -14.29 14.65
CA PRO A 230 -6.59 -12.92 14.25
C PRO A 230 -7.51 -11.93 14.97
N THR A 231 -6.98 -10.73 15.23
CA THR A 231 -7.76 -9.64 15.83
C THR A 231 -8.79 -9.11 14.84
N ASP A 232 -10.03 -8.93 15.30
CA ASP A 232 -11.09 -8.32 14.50
C ASP A 232 -10.87 -6.80 14.39
N PRO A 233 -10.69 -6.24 13.18
CA PRO A 233 -10.47 -4.82 12.97
C PRO A 233 -11.65 -3.93 13.38
N ASP A 234 -12.86 -4.48 13.46
CA ASP A 234 -14.06 -3.72 13.88
C ASP A 234 -14.20 -3.57 15.40
N THR A 235 -13.45 -4.33 16.17
CA THR A 235 -13.50 -4.31 17.63
C THR A 235 -12.19 -3.88 18.27
N HIS A 236 -11.11 -3.79 17.51
CA HIS A 236 -9.78 -3.43 18.00
C HIS A 236 -9.76 -2.01 18.56
N THR A 237 -10.21 -1.04 17.78
CA THR A 237 -10.36 0.35 18.19
C THR A 237 -11.83 0.63 18.52
N THR A 238 -12.06 1.29 19.63
CA THR A 238 -13.41 1.70 20.07
C THR A 238 -13.43 3.17 20.45
N VAL A 239 -14.56 3.68 20.91
CA VAL A 239 -14.69 5.03 21.47
C VAL A 239 -15.09 4.97 22.93
N LYS A 240 -14.64 5.96 23.72
CA LYS A 240 -14.95 6.05 25.16
C LYS A 240 -16.45 6.14 25.42
N ASP A 241 -17.13 6.94 24.61
CA ASP A 241 -18.56 7.19 24.75
C ASP A 241 -19.17 7.42 23.35
N PRO A 242 -19.83 6.41 22.77
CA PRO A 242 -20.41 6.52 21.45
C PRO A 242 -21.52 7.57 21.36
N GLU A 243 -22.13 7.95 22.49
CA GLU A 243 -23.18 8.96 22.56
C GLU A 243 -22.67 10.40 22.46
N LYS A 244 -21.35 10.64 22.68
CA LYS A 244 -20.75 11.98 22.68
C LYS A 244 -20.24 12.46 21.32
N GLY A 245 -20.33 11.64 20.28
CA GLY A 245 -19.78 11.97 18.98
C GLY A 245 -18.25 11.91 18.92
N PHE A 246 -17.70 12.20 17.75
CA PHE A 246 -16.26 12.18 17.51
C PHE A 246 -15.73 13.60 17.30
N PRO A 247 -15.14 14.23 18.34
CA PRO A 247 -14.66 15.61 18.23
C PRO A 247 -13.35 15.70 17.44
N PHE A 248 -13.28 16.66 16.56
CA PHE A 248 -12.03 17.09 15.92
C PHE A 248 -12.04 18.61 15.71
N ARG A 249 -10.84 19.22 15.72
CA ARG A 249 -10.63 20.64 15.45
C ARG A 249 -9.20 20.84 14.95
N PHE A 250 -9.02 20.92 13.63
CA PHE A 250 -7.71 21.02 13.01
C PHE A 250 -7.72 21.98 11.83
N PRO A 251 -6.57 22.57 11.44
CA PRO A 251 -6.47 23.38 10.22
C PRO A 251 -6.56 22.50 8.97
N ASP A 252 -7.14 23.05 7.91
CA ASP A 252 -6.98 22.52 6.56
C ASP A 252 -5.62 22.95 5.96
N LEU A 253 -5.37 22.56 4.70
CA LEU A 253 -4.12 22.88 3.98
C LEU A 253 -3.92 24.37 3.69
N GLN A 254 -4.96 25.20 3.90
CA GLN A 254 -4.92 26.67 3.80
C GLN A 254 -4.80 27.34 5.17
N GLY A 255 -4.71 26.56 6.25
CA GLY A 255 -4.62 27.05 7.62
C GLY A 255 -5.96 27.43 8.26
N LYS A 256 -7.08 27.24 7.56
CA LYS A 256 -8.41 27.50 8.11
C LYS A 256 -8.80 26.38 9.07
N VAL A 257 -9.12 26.73 10.31
CA VAL A 257 -9.56 25.76 11.33
C VAL A 257 -10.95 25.25 10.99
N VAL A 258 -11.09 23.92 10.99
CA VAL A 258 -12.31 23.17 10.74
C VAL A 258 -12.60 22.28 11.95
N SER A 259 -13.87 22.27 12.36
CA SER A 259 -14.35 21.50 13.53
C SER A 259 -15.54 20.63 13.16
N ASN A 260 -15.71 19.51 13.87
CA ASN A 260 -16.89 18.66 13.74
C ASN A 260 -18.21 19.38 14.02
N THR A 261 -18.16 20.56 14.66
CA THR A 261 -19.35 21.42 14.97
C THR A 261 -19.67 22.40 13.85
N ASP A 262 -18.89 22.48 12.77
CA ASP A 262 -19.12 23.37 11.64
C ASP A 262 -20.49 23.10 10.99
N ALA A 263 -21.16 24.15 10.53
CA ALA A 263 -22.50 24.06 9.94
C ALA A 263 -22.60 23.08 8.76
N ARG A 264 -21.51 22.90 8.00
CA ARG A 264 -21.45 21.98 6.86
C ARG A 264 -21.61 20.49 7.23
N PHE A 265 -21.32 20.12 8.49
CA PHE A 265 -21.42 18.75 8.98
C PHE A 265 -22.74 18.45 9.69
N ARG A 266 -23.56 19.47 9.99
CA ARG A 266 -24.81 19.30 10.73
C ARG A 266 -25.80 18.42 9.95
N GLY A 267 -26.27 17.34 10.59
CA GLY A 267 -27.22 16.42 9.97
C GLY A 267 -26.65 15.60 8.81
N LYS A 268 -25.33 15.57 8.67
CA LYS A 268 -24.63 14.74 7.70
C LYS A 268 -24.16 13.43 8.33
N VAL A 269 -24.04 12.39 7.51
CA VAL A 269 -23.27 11.20 7.85
C VAL A 269 -21.80 11.54 7.64
N LEU A 270 -20.94 11.24 8.64
CA LEU A 270 -19.51 11.50 8.51
C LEU A 270 -18.75 10.18 8.49
N VAL A 271 -17.82 10.08 7.57
CA VAL A 271 -16.72 9.11 7.61
C VAL A 271 -15.48 9.89 8.03
N VAL A 272 -15.04 9.71 9.28
CA VAL A 272 -13.84 10.37 9.80
C VAL A 272 -12.70 9.38 9.73
N ASN A 273 -11.75 9.63 8.84
CA ASN A 273 -10.62 8.77 8.55
C ASN A 273 -9.35 9.32 9.16
N VAL A 274 -8.76 8.60 10.11
CA VAL A 274 -7.45 8.93 10.68
C VAL A 274 -6.38 8.30 9.82
N THR A 275 -5.55 9.10 9.19
CA THR A 275 -4.68 8.68 8.08
C THR A 275 -3.36 9.46 8.07
N GLY A 276 -2.43 9.04 7.20
CA GLY A 276 -1.18 9.74 6.92
C GLY A 276 -0.67 9.41 5.52
N SER A 277 -0.12 10.39 4.81
CA SER A 277 0.40 10.19 3.45
C SER A 277 1.64 9.30 3.37
N TRP A 278 2.27 9.00 4.50
CA TRP A 278 3.39 8.07 4.65
C TRP A 278 2.96 6.59 4.76
N CYS A 279 1.67 6.33 5.03
CA CYS A 279 1.16 5.03 5.42
C CYS A 279 0.68 4.22 4.20
N PRO A 280 1.29 3.08 3.86
CA PRO A 280 0.93 2.30 2.68
C PRO A 280 -0.52 1.80 2.67
N ASN A 281 -1.06 1.35 3.81
CA ASN A 281 -2.45 0.89 3.89
C ASN A 281 -3.44 2.06 3.74
N CYS A 282 -3.01 3.29 4.07
CA CYS A 282 -3.79 4.51 3.79
C CYS A 282 -3.85 4.80 2.28
N HIS A 283 -2.79 4.46 1.53
CA HIS A 283 -2.81 4.50 0.07
C HIS A 283 -3.80 3.50 -0.53
N ASP A 284 -3.98 2.32 0.09
CA ASP A 284 -4.97 1.32 -0.35
C ASP A 284 -6.42 1.79 -0.09
N GLU A 285 -6.68 2.53 1.01
CA GLU A 285 -8.01 3.03 1.38
C GLU A 285 -8.42 4.29 0.62
N ALA A 286 -7.50 5.22 0.38
CA ALA A 286 -7.79 6.56 -0.14
C ALA A 286 -8.61 6.58 -1.44
N PRO A 287 -8.29 5.79 -2.50
CA PRO A 287 -9.07 5.77 -3.73
C PRO A 287 -10.51 5.27 -3.51
N PHE A 288 -10.71 4.35 -2.57
CA PHE A 288 -12.04 3.86 -2.23
C PHE A 288 -12.87 4.93 -1.51
N LEU A 289 -12.30 5.66 -0.55
CA LEU A 289 -12.99 6.76 0.13
C LEU A 289 -13.30 7.91 -0.83
N ALA A 290 -12.42 8.21 -1.78
CA ALA A 290 -12.67 9.23 -2.81
C ALA A 290 -13.88 8.85 -3.68
N GLN A 291 -13.96 7.60 -4.15
CA GLN A 291 -15.09 7.08 -4.91
C GLN A 291 -16.39 7.07 -4.07
N MET A 292 -16.31 6.67 -2.81
CA MET A 292 -17.45 6.67 -1.88
C MET A 292 -17.99 8.08 -1.65
N TYR A 293 -17.11 9.05 -1.41
CA TYR A 293 -17.50 10.45 -1.27
C TYR A 293 -18.21 10.96 -2.51
N ASP A 294 -17.61 10.77 -3.69
CA ASP A 294 -18.22 11.23 -4.94
C ASP A 294 -19.59 10.60 -5.21
N LYS A 295 -19.77 9.33 -4.86
CA LYS A 295 -21.06 8.63 -5.00
C LYS A 295 -22.15 9.14 -4.05
N TYR A 296 -21.80 9.46 -2.81
CA TYR A 296 -22.81 9.71 -1.76
C TYR A 296 -22.86 11.16 -1.23
N LYS A 297 -21.96 12.06 -1.62
CA LYS A 297 -21.95 13.47 -1.15
C LYS A 297 -23.29 14.19 -1.36
N SER A 298 -23.96 13.97 -2.49
CA SER A 298 -25.28 14.54 -2.78
C SER A 298 -26.39 13.98 -1.88
N GLN A 299 -26.19 12.81 -1.26
CA GLN A 299 -27.13 12.19 -0.34
C GLN A 299 -26.87 12.56 1.13
N GLY A 300 -25.81 13.34 1.37
CA GLY A 300 -25.48 13.86 2.69
C GLY A 300 -24.34 13.14 3.39
N LEU A 301 -23.48 12.44 2.65
CA LEU A 301 -22.19 11.97 3.15
C LEU A 301 -21.16 13.10 3.13
N GLU A 302 -20.40 13.21 4.20
CA GLU A 302 -19.13 13.94 4.25
C GLU A 302 -18.01 12.98 4.67
N VAL A 303 -16.84 13.12 4.06
CA VAL A 303 -15.61 12.42 4.44
C VAL A 303 -14.63 13.45 4.97
N VAL A 304 -13.99 13.15 6.10
CA VAL A 304 -13.01 14.03 6.73
C VAL A 304 -11.76 13.20 7.02
N ALA A 305 -10.67 13.49 6.32
CA ALA A 305 -9.38 12.90 6.61
C ALA A 305 -8.65 13.73 7.68
N LEU A 306 -8.33 13.11 8.80
CA LEU A 306 -7.45 13.65 9.82
C LEU A 306 -6.04 13.12 9.54
N ASN A 307 -5.25 13.90 8.82
CA ASN A 307 -3.89 13.53 8.43
C ASN A 307 -2.91 13.89 9.53
N PHE A 308 -2.16 12.88 9.95
CA PHE A 308 -1.02 13.04 10.85
C PHE A 308 0.25 12.74 10.05
N GLU A 309 1.16 13.67 10.05
CA GLU A 309 2.33 13.65 9.18
C GLU A 309 3.64 13.73 9.99
N GLU A 310 4.77 13.51 9.33
CA GLU A 310 6.09 13.78 9.90
C GLU A 310 6.32 15.29 9.99
N ALA A 311 7.18 15.73 10.92
CA ALA A 311 7.37 17.14 11.25
C ALA A 311 7.78 18.04 10.05
N ASP A 312 8.54 17.51 9.10
CA ASP A 312 8.92 18.20 7.87
C ASP A 312 7.72 18.39 6.92
N GLN A 313 6.82 17.41 6.85
CA GLN A 313 5.60 17.44 6.04
C GLN A 313 4.50 18.34 6.64
N LEU A 314 4.56 18.65 7.92
CA LEU A 314 3.68 19.67 8.52
C LEU A 314 4.08 21.10 8.11
N LYS A 315 5.38 21.33 7.83
CA LYS A 315 5.89 22.63 7.37
C LYS A 315 5.63 22.82 5.87
N ASP A 316 5.87 21.78 5.08
CA ASP A 316 5.59 21.74 3.64
C ASP A 316 4.95 20.40 3.28
N PRO A 317 3.61 20.31 3.22
CA PRO A 317 2.88 19.08 2.97
C PRO A 317 2.93 18.62 1.51
N THR A 318 4.13 18.58 0.93
CA THR A 318 4.36 18.21 -0.47
C THR A 318 3.90 16.77 -0.74
N ARG A 319 4.22 15.79 0.13
CA ARG A 319 3.77 14.41 0.01
C ARG A 319 2.24 14.30 0.12
N LEU A 320 1.63 14.98 1.09
CA LEU A 320 0.17 14.99 1.24
C LEU A 320 -0.53 15.62 0.04
N ARG A 321 0.02 16.68 -0.55
CA ARG A 321 -0.53 17.26 -1.80
C ARG A 321 -0.42 16.26 -2.97
N ALA A 322 0.70 15.55 -3.08
CA ALA A 322 0.86 14.52 -4.09
C ALA A 322 -0.14 13.37 -3.89
N PHE A 323 -0.32 12.90 -2.66
CA PHE A 323 -1.31 11.90 -2.27
C PHE A 323 -2.75 12.33 -2.63
N ILE A 324 -3.15 13.56 -2.30
CA ILE A 324 -4.47 14.12 -2.64
C ILE A 324 -4.68 14.14 -4.16
N LYS A 325 -3.67 14.55 -4.91
CA LYS A 325 -3.71 14.60 -6.37
C LYS A 325 -3.79 13.21 -6.99
N GLU A 326 -2.99 12.27 -6.50
CA GLU A 326 -2.90 10.90 -7.01
C GLU A 326 -4.24 10.17 -6.92
N TYR A 327 -4.91 10.28 -5.77
CA TYR A 327 -6.17 9.59 -5.51
C TYR A 327 -7.42 10.42 -5.80
N GLY A 328 -7.28 11.63 -6.39
CA GLY A 328 -8.41 12.49 -6.73
C GLY A 328 -9.27 12.84 -5.51
N ILE A 329 -8.64 13.15 -4.38
CA ILE A 329 -9.35 13.44 -3.13
C ILE A 329 -10.00 14.82 -3.21
N HIS A 330 -11.33 14.85 -3.08
CA HIS A 330 -12.15 16.08 -3.12
C HIS A 330 -12.88 16.34 -1.78
N TYR A 331 -12.74 15.45 -0.80
CA TYR A 331 -13.30 15.62 0.53
C TYR A 331 -12.39 16.46 1.44
N THR A 332 -12.86 16.74 2.66
CA THR A 332 -12.14 17.55 3.62
C THR A 332 -10.87 16.85 4.12
N VAL A 333 -9.72 17.52 3.98
CA VAL A 333 -8.42 17.04 4.49
C VAL A 333 -7.90 18.03 5.51
N LEU A 334 -7.60 17.57 6.72
CA LEU A 334 -7.15 18.36 7.86
C LEU A 334 -5.77 17.89 8.34
N LEU A 335 -4.93 18.83 8.77
CA LEU A 335 -3.63 18.56 9.36
C LEU A 335 -3.78 18.33 10.86
N GLY A 336 -3.81 17.06 11.30
CA GLY A 336 -3.94 16.66 12.69
C GLY A 336 -2.73 16.98 13.55
N GLY A 337 -1.54 17.03 12.94
CA GLY A 337 -0.27 17.26 13.60
C GLY A 337 0.73 16.12 13.37
N GLU A 338 1.72 16.01 14.25
CA GLU A 338 2.70 14.92 14.18
C GLU A 338 2.08 13.58 14.55
N THR A 339 2.57 12.52 13.91
CA THR A 339 2.12 11.14 14.10
C THR A 339 2.11 10.73 15.58
N ASP A 340 3.16 11.07 16.32
CA ASP A 340 3.30 10.71 17.73
C ASP A 340 2.29 11.44 18.64
N SER A 341 1.80 12.62 18.22
CA SER A 341 0.81 13.40 18.96
C SER A 341 -0.65 12.93 18.73
N ALA A 342 -0.88 12.01 17.82
CA ALA A 342 -2.23 11.63 17.41
C ALA A 342 -3.05 11.03 18.56
N LYS A 343 -2.45 10.18 19.41
CA LYS A 343 -3.15 9.57 20.56
C LYS A 343 -3.68 10.59 21.55
N GLU A 344 -2.94 11.68 21.77
CA GLU A 344 -3.35 12.76 22.67
C GLU A 344 -4.48 13.60 22.09
N LYS A 345 -4.54 13.74 20.77
CA LYS A 345 -5.52 14.56 20.06
C LYS A 345 -6.82 13.83 19.75
N LEU A 346 -6.78 12.51 19.61
CA LEU A 346 -7.94 11.67 19.35
C LEU A 346 -8.57 11.20 20.68
N THR A 347 -9.02 12.14 21.50
CA THR A 347 -9.40 11.93 22.90
C THR A 347 -10.55 10.93 23.12
N GLN A 348 -11.39 10.69 22.10
CA GLN A 348 -12.48 9.71 22.14
C GLN A 348 -12.04 8.30 21.73
N ALA A 349 -10.94 8.15 20.98
CA ALA A 349 -10.48 6.84 20.55
C ALA A 349 -9.87 6.05 21.72
N VAL A 350 -10.21 4.76 21.80
CA VAL A 350 -9.70 3.81 22.79
C VAL A 350 -9.02 2.68 22.05
N ASN A 351 -7.86 2.25 22.54
CA ASN A 351 -7.02 1.23 21.92
C ASN A 351 -6.69 1.54 20.45
N TRP A 352 -6.46 2.84 20.15
CA TRP A 352 -6.14 3.28 18.81
C TRP A 352 -4.63 3.24 18.58
N ASP A 353 -4.20 2.44 17.61
CA ASP A 353 -2.79 2.26 17.21
C ASP A 353 -2.63 1.75 15.77
N ALA A 354 -3.72 1.75 14.99
CA ALA A 354 -3.75 1.29 13.61
C ALA A 354 -3.91 2.45 12.60
N TRP A 355 -3.21 2.35 11.50
CA TRP A 355 -3.29 3.27 10.37
C TRP A 355 -3.68 2.50 9.10
N PRO A 356 -4.73 2.89 8.37
CA PRO A 356 -5.72 3.91 8.75
C PRO A 356 -6.63 3.43 9.89
N THR A 357 -7.46 4.34 10.43
CA THR A 357 -8.63 3.98 11.25
C THR A 357 -9.81 4.84 10.85
N THR A 358 -10.94 4.22 10.55
CA THR A 358 -12.13 4.90 10.04
C THR A 358 -13.27 4.83 11.05
N PHE A 359 -13.83 6.00 11.39
CA PHE A 359 -14.98 6.15 12.28
C PHE A 359 -16.22 6.52 11.46
N PHE A 360 -17.28 5.75 11.62
CA PHE A 360 -18.58 6.01 11.02
C PHE A 360 -19.48 6.75 11.99
N VAL A 361 -19.91 7.95 11.62
CA VAL A 361 -20.67 8.85 12.50
C VAL A 361 -22.02 9.14 11.86
N GLY A 362 -23.09 8.90 12.62
CA GLY A 362 -24.46 9.12 12.20
C GLY A 362 -24.81 10.62 12.10
N ARG A 363 -25.99 10.94 11.54
CA ARG A 363 -26.50 12.31 11.37
C ARG A 363 -26.67 13.08 12.68
N ASP A 364 -26.82 12.36 13.79
CA ASP A 364 -26.89 12.90 15.16
C ASP A 364 -25.51 13.15 15.80
N GLY A 365 -24.43 12.89 15.05
CA GLY A 365 -23.04 13.06 15.49
C GLY A 365 -22.50 11.90 16.31
N ARG A 366 -23.26 10.83 16.58
CA ARG A 366 -22.84 9.67 17.37
C ARG A 366 -22.03 8.68 16.53
N VAL A 367 -21.02 8.06 17.12
CA VAL A 367 -20.24 7.00 16.47
C VAL A 367 -21.05 5.72 16.37
N ARG A 368 -21.16 5.16 15.18
CA ARG A 368 -21.93 3.94 14.88
C ARG A 368 -21.04 2.74 14.59
N GLY A 369 -19.78 2.95 14.31
CA GLY A 369 -18.80 1.91 14.04
C GLY A 369 -17.40 2.47 13.94
N VAL A 370 -16.45 1.61 14.16
CA VAL A 370 -15.01 1.89 13.96
C VAL A 370 -14.41 0.72 13.22
N HIS A 371 -13.51 0.99 12.28
CA HIS A 371 -12.72 -0.02 11.59
C HIS A 371 -11.26 0.35 11.63
N ALA A 372 -10.42 -0.54 12.12
CA ALA A 372 -8.98 -0.38 12.17
C ALA A 372 -8.35 -0.99 10.92
N GLY A 373 -7.43 -0.27 10.29
CA GLY A 373 -6.72 -0.74 9.11
C GLY A 373 -7.55 -0.72 7.82
N PHE A 374 -6.90 -1.10 6.73
CA PHE A 374 -7.56 -1.35 5.45
C PHE A 374 -6.73 -2.35 4.63
N PRO A 375 -7.33 -3.42 4.09
CA PRO A 375 -6.60 -4.40 3.31
C PRO A 375 -6.31 -3.90 1.89
N SER A 376 -5.23 -4.40 1.28
CA SER A 376 -4.91 -4.16 -0.12
C SER A 376 -5.65 -5.14 -1.05
N PRO A 377 -5.64 -4.90 -2.38
CA PRO A 377 -6.12 -5.86 -3.38
C PRO A 377 -5.52 -7.26 -3.24
N GLY A 378 -4.32 -7.37 -2.64
CA GLY A 378 -3.64 -8.63 -2.34
C GLY A 378 -4.44 -9.60 -1.48
N SER A 379 -5.29 -9.10 -0.61
CA SER A 379 -6.20 -9.86 0.24
C SER A 379 -7.39 -10.47 -0.51
N GLY A 380 -7.60 -10.09 -1.79
CA GLY A 380 -8.60 -10.69 -2.66
C GLY A 380 -10.02 -10.48 -2.20
N GLU A 381 -10.69 -11.56 -1.73
CA GLU A 381 -12.10 -11.48 -1.31
C GLU A 381 -12.28 -10.57 -0.11
N LEU A 382 -11.40 -10.64 0.88
CA LEU A 382 -11.49 -9.79 2.07
C LEU A 382 -11.41 -8.28 1.75
N TYR A 383 -10.61 -7.89 0.76
CA TYR A 383 -10.60 -6.51 0.26
C TYR A 383 -11.97 -6.09 -0.26
N ARG A 384 -12.65 -6.96 -1.04
CA ARG A 384 -14.01 -6.69 -1.52
C ARG A 384 -15.01 -6.63 -0.38
N GLU A 385 -15.01 -7.62 0.51
CA GLU A 385 -15.88 -7.68 1.68
C GLU A 385 -15.75 -6.44 2.58
N THR A 386 -14.51 -5.95 2.81
CA THR A 386 -14.28 -4.73 3.57
C THR A 386 -14.91 -3.52 2.90
N LYS A 387 -14.73 -3.36 1.59
CA LYS A 387 -15.36 -2.27 0.81
C LYS A 387 -16.88 -2.35 0.83
N ASP A 388 -17.43 -3.55 0.68
CA ASP A 388 -18.89 -3.78 0.72
C ASP A 388 -19.45 -3.47 2.10
N LYS A 389 -18.76 -3.84 3.17
CA LYS A 389 -19.13 -3.53 4.55
C LYS A 389 -19.13 -2.02 4.82
N PHE A 390 -18.10 -1.30 4.39
CA PHE A 390 -18.05 0.16 4.49
C PHE A 390 -19.21 0.79 3.73
N THR A 391 -19.45 0.34 2.51
CA THR A 391 -20.55 0.81 1.66
C THR A 391 -21.90 0.58 2.34
N ALA A 392 -22.16 -0.63 2.79
CA ALA A 392 -23.39 -0.98 3.50
C ALA A 392 -23.59 -0.17 4.78
N THR A 393 -22.51 0.09 5.53
CA THR A 393 -22.55 0.93 6.73
C THR A 393 -22.95 2.36 6.38
N VAL A 394 -22.34 2.96 5.37
CA VAL A 394 -22.67 4.31 4.91
C VAL A 394 -24.11 4.39 4.38
N GLU A 395 -24.53 3.44 3.54
CA GLU A 395 -25.90 3.40 3.00
C GLU A 395 -26.93 3.27 4.11
N LYS A 396 -26.71 2.41 5.12
CA LYS A 396 -27.57 2.29 6.31
C LYS A 396 -27.67 3.63 7.05
N LEU A 397 -26.54 4.31 7.32
CA LEU A 397 -26.54 5.60 8.03
C LEU A 397 -27.23 6.71 7.22
N LEU A 398 -27.09 6.70 5.89
CA LEU A 398 -27.75 7.65 5.01
C LEU A 398 -29.29 7.44 4.99
N ALA A 399 -29.74 6.18 5.11
CA ALA A 399 -31.17 5.81 5.16
C ALA A 399 -31.82 6.09 6.53
N GLU A 400 -31.02 6.23 7.61
CA GLU A 400 -31.55 6.63 8.92
C GLU A 400 -32.22 8.00 8.77
N ASN A 401 -33.55 8.01 8.85
CA ASN A 401 -34.36 9.20 8.67
C ASN A 401 -34.01 10.28 9.69
N GLN A 402 -34.12 11.54 9.27
CA GLN A 402 -34.03 12.74 10.15
C GLN A 402 -35.16 12.80 11.19
N THR A 403 -35.82 11.70 11.52
CA THR A 403 -37.00 11.62 12.38
C THR A 403 -36.70 11.71 13.88
N SER A 404 -35.57 12.29 14.27
CA SER A 404 -35.30 12.62 15.69
C SER A 404 -35.25 14.11 15.94
N LYS A 405 -36.21 14.86 15.38
CA LYS A 405 -36.59 16.20 15.86
C LYS A 405 -38.04 16.14 16.30
N LYS A 406 -38.27 15.64 17.49
CA LYS A 406 -39.40 15.99 18.35
C LYS A 406 -38.93 16.04 19.78
#